data_646245651014d2ff05994863fe7fa438
#
_entry.id   646245651014d2ff05994863fe7fa438
#
_cell.length_a   1.000
_cell.length_b   1.000
_cell.length_c   1.000
_cell.angle_alpha   90.00
_cell.angle_beta   90.00
_cell.angle_gamma   90.00
#
_symmetry.space_group_name_H-M   'P 1'
#
loop_
_entity.id
_entity.type
_entity.pdbx_description
1 polymer ?
#
loop_
_entity_poly.entity_id
_entity_poly.type
_entity_poly.pdbx_seq_one_letter_code
_entity_poly.pdbx_strand_id
1 'polypeptide(L)'
;MTADVLEQSVLGSRRLSNFLVAAAVSIGGVGFLLASLSSYLGRDLLPLGHPSALIFVPQGLVMGLYSIAAALLASYLWYVIAVNVGGGSNRFDKGAGVVTISRRGFRKPVNVEIPIKDVKAVKVEVRDGFNSRRRVALRIQGRRDMPLT
;
A
#
# COMPACT_ATOMS: atom_id res chain seq x y z
N MET A 1 25.13 -29.07 1.31
CA MET A 1 25.01 -27.76 1.99
C MET A 1 23.53 -27.58 2.33
N THR A 2 23.15 -27.96 3.51
CA THR A 2 21.80 -27.74 4.03
C THR A 2 21.72 -26.27 4.40
N ALA A 3 20.89 -25.52 3.68
CA ALA A 3 20.62 -24.14 4.03
C ALA A 3 19.84 -24.12 5.36
N ASP A 4 20.54 -23.98 6.48
CA ASP A 4 19.93 -23.87 7.80
C ASP A 4 19.16 -22.55 8.00
N VAL A 5 19.20 -21.68 6.97
CA VAL A 5 18.54 -20.37 6.96
C VAL A 5 17.63 -20.26 5.75
N LEU A 6 16.34 -20.08 5.99
CA LEU A 6 15.33 -19.75 4.98
C LEU A 6 14.94 -18.27 5.14
N GLU A 7 15.12 -17.48 4.09
CA GLU A 7 14.68 -16.09 4.04
C GLU A 7 13.58 -15.92 3.01
N GLN A 8 12.46 -15.34 3.43
CA GLN A 8 11.30 -15.04 2.59
C GLN A 8 11.02 -13.53 2.60
N SER A 9 11.10 -12.91 1.44
CA SER A 9 10.78 -11.48 1.30
C SER A 9 9.27 -11.26 1.26
N VAL A 10 8.82 -10.15 1.84
CA VAL A 10 7.42 -9.71 1.87
C VAL A 10 7.26 -8.39 1.14
N LEU A 11 6.38 -8.39 0.16
CA LEU A 11 6.16 -7.30 -0.81
C LEU A 11 5.37 -6.12 -0.22
N GLY A 12 5.22 -5.88 1.00
CA GLY A 12 4.55 -4.71 1.59
C GLY A 12 3.60 -3.95 0.68
N SER A 13 3.80 -2.64 0.62
CA SER A 13 3.00 -1.73 -0.21
C SER A 13 3.41 -1.66 -1.69
N ARG A 14 4.51 -2.28 -2.10
CA ARG A 14 4.95 -2.34 -3.51
C ARG A 14 4.22 -3.41 -4.33
N ARG A 15 2.93 -3.58 -4.10
CA ARG A 15 2.08 -4.46 -4.91
C ARG A 15 1.60 -3.70 -6.14
N LEU A 16 1.47 -4.41 -7.27
CA LEU A 16 0.99 -3.83 -8.53
C LEU A 16 -0.33 -3.08 -8.37
N SER A 17 -1.26 -3.63 -7.57
CA SER A 17 -2.54 -2.98 -7.28
C SER A 17 -2.39 -1.58 -6.67
N ASN A 18 -1.41 -1.38 -5.77
CA ASN A 18 -1.19 -0.08 -5.15
C ASN A 18 -0.62 0.94 -6.15
N PHE A 19 0.26 0.49 -7.06
CA PHE A 19 0.74 1.34 -8.15
C PHE A 19 -0.41 1.76 -9.09
N LEU A 20 -1.29 0.83 -9.44
CA LEU A 20 -2.44 1.11 -10.30
C LEU A 20 -3.40 2.12 -9.65
N VAL A 21 -3.68 1.96 -8.35
CA VAL A 21 -4.54 2.90 -7.60
C VAL A 21 -3.87 4.27 -7.50
N ALA A 22 -2.58 4.33 -7.16
CA ALA A 22 -1.85 5.60 -7.08
C ALA A 22 -1.82 6.32 -8.44
N ALA A 23 -1.60 5.58 -9.53
CA ALA A 23 -1.63 6.14 -10.88
C ALA A 23 -3.03 6.64 -11.27
N ALA A 24 -4.08 5.87 -11.00
CA ALA A 24 -5.46 6.26 -11.29
C ALA A 24 -5.87 7.53 -10.53
N VAL A 25 -5.53 7.63 -9.24
CA VAL A 25 -5.79 8.83 -8.44
C VAL A 25 -4.99 10.03 -8.97
N SER A 26 -3.73 9.84 -9.38
CA SER A 26 -2.90 10.90 -9.94
C SER A 26 -3.48 11.42 -11.26
N ILE A 27 -3.85 10.52 -12.17
CA ILE A 27 -4.43 10.88 -13.47
C ILE A 27 -5.76 11.60 -13.28
N GLY A 28 -6.64 11.07 -12.43
CA GLY A 28 -7.93 11.69 -12.10
C GLY A 28 -7.77 13.08 -11.47
N GLY A 29 -6.82 13.23 -10.55
CA GLY A 29 -6.51 14.51 -9.90
C GLY A 29 -6.03 15.57 -10.88
N VAL A 30 -5.12 15.20 -11.79
CA VAL A 30 -4.65 16.08 -12.87
C VAL A 30 -5.81 16.43 -13.82
N GLY A 31 -6.66 15.45 -14.17
CA GLY A 31 -7.84 15.70 -15.01
C GLY A 31 -8.79 16.72 -14.40
N PHE A 32 -9.12 16.57 -13.11
CA PHE A 32 -9.95 17.55 -12.39
C PHE A 32 -9.30 18.92 -12.29
N LEU A 33 -7.99 18.99 -12.07
CA LEU A 33 -7.26 20.25 -12.05
C LEU A 33 -7.34 20.98 -13.39
N LEU A 34 -7.06 20.27 -14.49
CA LEU A 34 -7.12 20.83 -15.83
C LEU A 34 -8.54 21.25 -16.21
N ALA A 35 -9.56 20.47 -15.81
CA ALA A 35 -10.95 20.83 -16.04
C ALA A 35 -11.35 22.11 -15.26
N SER A 36 -10.95 22.22 -13.99
CA SER A 36 -11.18 23.40 -13.18
C SER A 36 -10.51 24.64 -13.77
N LEU A 37 -9.23 24.52 -14.16
CA LEU A 37 -8.51 25.60 -14.81
C LEU A 37 -9.09 26.00 -16.17
N SER A 38 -9.54 25.02 -16.96
CA SER A 38 -10.22 25.28 -18.23
C SER A 38 -11.49 26.09 -18.04
N SER A 39 -12.31 25.71 -17.05
CA SER A 39 -13.52 26.44 -16.67
C SER A 39 -13.22 27.87 -16.20
N TYR A 40 -12.15 28.06 -15.43
CA TYR A 40 -11.73 29.38 -14.96
C TYR A 40 -11.20 30.27 -16.05
N LEU A 41 -10.37 29.71 -16.94
CA LEU A 41 -9.68 30.48 -18.01
C LEU A 41 -10.54 30.62 -19.28
N GLY A 42 -11.67 29.93 -19.39
CA GLY A 42 -12.49 29.88 -20.60
C GLY A 42 -11.76 29.25 -21.80
N ARG A 43 -10.80 28.37 -21.56
CA ARG A 43 -9.99 27.68 -22.57
C ARG A 43 -9.90 26.20 -22.27
N ASP A 44 -10.08 25.35 -23.30
CA ASP A 44 -9.95 23.90 -23.13
C ASP A 44 -8.48 23.50 -23.00
N LEU A 45 -8.10 23.04 -21.82
CA LEU A 45 -6.75 22.51 -21.52
C LEU A 45 -6.70 20.98 -21.64
N LEU A 46 -7.87 20.32 -21.71
CA LEU A 46 -7.99 18.89 -21.92
C LEU A 46 -8.26 18.61 -23.39
N PRO A 47 -7.68 17.54 -23.96
CA PRO A 47 -7.92 17.15 -25.36
C PRO A 47 -9.30 16.50 -25.56
N LEU A 48 -10.01 16.22 -24.48
CA LEU A 48 -11.33 15.55 -24.50
C LEU A 48 -12.36 16.43 -23.79
N GLY A 49 -13.50 16.61 -24.45
CA GLY A 49 -14.61 17.43 -23.93
C GLY A 49 -14.35 18.93 -24.05
N HIS A 50 -15.28 19.71 -23.52
CA HIS A 50 -15.22 21.17 -23.49
C HIS A 50 -15.41 21.70 -22.07
N PRO A 51 -14.43 21.49 -21.17
CA PRO A 51 -14.55 21.95 -19.78
C PRO A 51 -14.57 23.48 -19.68
N SER A 52 -14.14 24.20 -20.70
CA SER A 52 -14.26 25.66 -20.78
C SER A 52 -15.72 26.14 -20.80
N ALA A 53 -16.66 25.29 -21.24
CA ALA A 53 -18.09 25.60 -21.26
C ALA A 53 -18.75 25.42 -19.88
N LEU A 54 -18.06 24.86 -18.90
CA LEU A 54 -18.57 24.66 -17.54
C LEU A 54 -18.55 26.00 -16.79
N ILE A 55 -19.60 26.25 -16.02
CA ILE A 55 -19.66 27.42 -15.13
C ILE A 55 -18.68 27.19 -13.97
N PHE A 56 -17.74 28.14 -13.78
CA PHE A 56 -16.71 27.99 -12.77
C PHE A 56 -17.32 27.85 -11.36
N VAL A 57 -18.29 28.67 -11.01
CA VAL A 57 -19.00 28.54 -9.75
C VAL A 57 -20.42 28.03 -10.01
N PRO A 58 -20.80 26.83 -9.53
CA PRO A 58 -20.07 26.00 -8.56
C PRO A 58 -19.18 24.89 -9.17
N GLN A 59 -19.35 24.53 -10.44
CA GLN A 59 -18.82 23.28 -11.02
C GLN A 59 -17.28 23.24 -11.09
N GLY A 60 -16.66 24.25 -11.68
CA GLY A 60 -15.20 24.34 -11.78
C GLY A 60 -14.53 24.41 -10.42
N LEU A 61 -15.14 25.13 -9.46
CA LEU A 61 -14.64 25.24 -8.10
C LEU A 61 -14.62 23.87 -7.39
N VAL A 62 -15.71 23.11 -7.52
CA VAL A 62 -15.80 21.76 -6.94
C VAL A 62 -14.76 20.82 -7.52
N MET A 63 -14.53 20.87 -8.85
CA MET A 63 -13.46 20.11 -9.51
C MET A 63 -12.08 20.49 -8.97
N GLY A 64 -11.83 21.79 -8.72
CA GLY A 64 -10.60 22.25 -8.11
C GLY A 64 -10.40 21.70 -6.69
N LEU A 65 -11.43 21.66 -5.86
CA LEU A 65 -11.37 21.07 -4.54
C LEU A 65 -11.08 19.56 -4.59
N TYR A 66 -11.71 18.83 -5.51
CA TYR A 66 -11.41 17.41 -5.72
C TYR A 66 -9.98 17.19 -6.20
N SER A 67 -9.43 18.06 -7.03
CA SER A 67 -8.05 17.96 -7.48
C SER A 67 -7.06 18.12 -6.33
N ILE A 68 -7.32 19.02 -5.38
CA ILE A 68 -6.50 19.19 -4.17
C ILE A 68 -6.55 17.94 -3.31
N ALA A 69 -7.76 17.41 -3.05
CA ALA A 69 -7.94 16.19 -2.28
C ALA A 69 -7.22 15.00 -2.96
N ALA A 70 -7.34 14.87 -4.28
CA ALA A 70 -6.66 13.85 -5.05
C ALA A 70 -5.13 14.01 -5.01
N ALA A 71 -4.59 15.22 -5.05
CA ALA A 71 -3.16 15.48 -4.94
C ALA A 71 -2.60 15.05 -3.56
N LEU A 72 -3.32 15.35 -2.48
CA LEU A 72 -2.95 14.91 -1.13
C LEU A 72 -2.97 13.39 -1.02
N LEU A 73 -4.02 12.75 -1.52
CA LEU A 73 -4.15 11.30 -1.52
C LEU A 73 -3.07 10.63 -2.39
N ALA A 74 -2.82 11.14 -3.60
CA ALA A 74 -1.77 10.63 -4.48
C ALA A 74 -0.39 10.73 -3.81
N SER A 75 -0.08 11.89 -3.21
CA SER A 75 1.19 12.10 -2.50
C SER A 75 1.37 11.09 -1.36
N TYR A 76 0.31 10.82 -0.59
CA TYR A 76 0.31 9.80 0.46
C TYR A 76 0.53 8.40 -0.11
N LEU A 77 -0.19 8.02 -1.17
CA LEU A 77 -0.06 6.70 -1.80
C LEU A 77 1.36 6.47 -2.34
N TRP A 78 1.91 7.45 -3.05
CA TRP A 78 3.27 7.38 -3.57
C TRP A 78 4.31 7.33 -2.45
N TYR A 79 4.12 8.08 -1.38
CA TYR A 79 4.99 8.01 -0.20
C TYR A 79 4.99 6.60 0.42
N VAL A 80 3.81 6.01 0.63
CA VAL A 80 3.67 4.66 1.19
C VAL A 80 4.38 3.61 0.31
N ILE A 81 4.24 3.73 -1.02
CA ILE A 81 4.91 2.85 -1.99
C ILE A 81 6.43 3.07 -1.97
N ALA A 82 6.91 4.32 -1.94
CA ALA A 82 8.33 4.64 -1.94
C ALA A 82 9.04 4.08 -0.69
N VAL A 83 8.44 4.27 0.48
CA VAL A 83 8.95 3.75 1.76
C VAL A 83 8.78 2.24 1.86
N ASN A 84 7.92 1.62 1.02
CA ASN A 84 7.56 0.20 1.08
C ASN A 84 7.04 -0.22 2.46
N VAL A 85 6.06 0.51 2.96
CA VAL A 85 5.45 0.22 4.27
C VAL A 85 4.88 -1.20 4.30
N GLY A 86 5.16 -1.93 5.37
CA GLY A 86 4.76 -3.33 5.53
C GLY A 86 5.63 -4.34 4.76
N GLY A 87 6.58 -3.86 3.94
CA GLY A 87 7.59 -4.72 3.33
C GLY A 87 8.63 -5.19 4.35
N GLY A 88 9.32 -6.27 4.05
CA GLY A 88 10.34 -6.81 4.92
C GLY A 88 10.71 -8.24 4.57
N SER A 89 11.27 -8.96 5.54
CA SER A 89 11.62 -10.37 5.37
C SER A 89 11.27 -11.19 6.61
N ASN A 90 11.02 -12.46 6.39
CA ASN A 90 10.92 -13.47 7.41
C ASN A 90 12.17 -14.35 7.28
N ARG A 91 13.01 -14.40 8.30
CA ARG A 91 14.18 -15.24 8.36
C ARG A 91 13.98 -16.34 9.38
N PHE A 92 14.06 -17.57 8.92
CA PHE A 92 13.99 -18.78 9.74
C PHE A 92 15.40 -19.35 9.84
N ASP A 93 16.01 -19.30 11.01
CA ASP A 93 17.34 -19.81 11.27
C ASP A 93 17.24 -21.03 12.19
N LYS A 94 17.43 -22.21 11.60
CA LYS A 94 17.38 -23.47 12.34
C LYS A 94 18.60 -23.65 13.25
N GLY A 95 19.77 -23.17 12.81
CA GLY A 95 20.99 -23.28 13.57
C GLY A 95 20.96 -22.43 14.85
N ALA A 96 20.45 -21.20 14.74
CA ALA A 96 20.25 -20.31 15.88
C ALA A 96 18.96 -20.60 16.66
N GLY A 97 18.02 -21.40 16.10
CA GLY A 97 16.74 -21.70 16.73
C GLY A 97 15.81 -20.50 16.84
N VAL A 98 15.91 -19.53 15.91
CA VAL A 98 15.20 -18.25 15.98
C VAL A 98 14.50 -17.94 14.66
N VAL A 99 13.30 -17.37 14.75
CA VAL A 99 12.58 -16.75 13.64
C VAL A 99 12.65 -15.24 13.82
N THR A 100 13.23 -14.55 12.84
CA THR A 100 13.30 -13.08 12.81
C THR A 100 12.29 -12.56 11.80
N ILE A 101 11.34 -11.78 12.25
CA ILE A 101 10.34 -11.10 11.41
C ILE A 101 10.70 -9.62 11.36
N SER A 102 11.14 -9.16 10.18
CA SER A 102 11.45 -7.77 9.93
C SER A 102 10.35 -7.13 9.11
N ARG A 103 9.83 -5.98 9.56
CA ARG A 103 8.81 -5.20 8.84
C ARG A 103 9.18 -3.73 8.81
N ARG A 104 8.99 -3.12 7.65
CA ARG A 104 9.22 -1.70 7.47
C ARG A 104 7.96 -0.93 7.86
N GLY A 105 8.06 -0.14 8.94
CA GLY A 105 7.00 0.77 9.37
C GLY A 105 7.12 2.15 8.72
N PHE A 106 6.20 3.07 9.04
CA PHE A 106 6.23 4.46 8.53
C PHE A 106 7.46 5.24 8.99
N ARG A 107 7.94 5.02 10.21
CA ARG A 107 9.08 5.76 10.79
C ARG A 107 10.23 4.86 11.21
N LYS A 108 9.92 3.68 11.75
CA LYS A 108 10.94 2.76 12.28
C LYS A 108 10.67 1.34 11.78
N PRO A 109 11.71 0.58 11.45
CA PRO A 109 11.55 -0.85 11.19
C PRO A 109 11.17 -1.56 12.50
N VAL A 110 10.29 -2.53 12.38
CA VAL A 110 9.90 -3.41 13.49
C VAL A 110 10.57 -4.75 13.26
N ASN A 111 11.47 -5.14 14.16
CA ASN A 111 12.12 -6.44 14.15
C ASN A 111 11.64 -7.21 15.38
N VAL A 112 11.13 -8.40 15.14
CA VAL A 112 10.68 -9.30 16.20
C VAL A 112 11.40 -10.62 16.06
N GLU A 113 12.07 -11.03 17.13
CA GLU A 113 12.74 -12.33 17.23
C GLU A 113 11.89 -13.27 18.08
N ILE A 114 11.67 -14.49 17.59
CA ILE A 114 10.84 -15.50 18.22
C ILE A 114 11.64 -16.79 18.25
N PRO A 115 11.90 -17.39 19.43
CA PRO A 115 12.50 -18.70 19.49
C PRO A 115 11.60 -19.74 18.78
N ILE A 116 12.18 -20.60 17.96
CA ILE A 116 11.44 -21.64 17.22
C ILE A 116 10.66 -22.55 18.18
N LYS A 117 11.18 -22.78 19.37
CA LYS A 117 10.51 -23.59 20.43
C LYS A 117 9.16 -23.03 20.86
N ASP A 118 8.95 -21.71 20.74
CA ASP A 118 7.72 -21.03 21.12
C ASP A 118 6.67 -21.02 20.00
N VAL A 119 7.05 -21.43 18.78
CA VAL A 119 6.16 -21.55 17.62
C VAL A 119 5.38 -22.85 17.71
N LYS A 120 4.08 -22.78 18.00
CA LYS A 120 3.21 -23.96 18.11
C LYS A 120 2.69 -24.48 16.78
N ALA A 121 2.37 -23.57 15.86
CA ALA A 121 1.80 -23.93 14.56
C ALA A 121 1.91 -22.80 13.55
N VAL A 122 1.89 -23.17 12.27
CA VAL A 122 1.66 -22.27 11.16
C VAL A 122 0.19 -22.32 10.80
N LYS A 123 -0.52 -21.21 10.92
CA LYS A 123 -1.93 -21.10 10.60
C LYS A 123 -2.10 -20.42 9.25
N VAL A 124 -2.83 -21.04 8.36
CA VAL A 124 -3.24 -20.43 7.09
C VAL A 124 -4.69 -19.97 7.25
N GLU A 125 -4.89 -18.67 7.27
CA GLU A 125 -6.23 -18.08 7.27
C GLU A 125 -6.65 -17.80 5.82
N VAL A 126 -7.67 -18.49 5.36
CA VAL A 126 -8.31 -18.24 4.08
C VAL A 126 -9.59 -17.46 4.35
N ARG A 127 -9.67 -16.24 3.88
CA ARG A 127 -10.94 -15.50 3.86
C ARG A 127 -11.54 -15.64 2.48
N ASP A 128 -12.62 -16.38 2.39
CA ASP A 128 -13.42 -16.48 1.19
C ASP A 128 -14.34 -15.26 1.08
N GLY A 129 -14.39 -14.63 -0.09
CA GLY A 129 -15.19 -13.46 -0.38
C GLY A 129 -14.74 -12.75 -1.66
N PHE A 130 -15.39 -11.63 -1.98
CA PHE A 130 -15.11 -10.84 -3.20
C PHE A 130 -13.63 -10.39 -3.32
N ASN A 131 -12.88 -10.39 -2.22
CA ASN A 131 -11.44 -10.15 -2.16
C ASN A 131 -10.79 -11.24 -1.30
N SER A 132 -10.69 -12.44 -1.85
CA SER A 132 -10.09 -13.58 -1.16
C SER A 132 -8.63 -13.29 -0.81
N ARG A 133 -8.31 -13.33 0.48
CA ARG A 133 -6.95 -13.14 0.98
C ARG A 133 -6.52 -14.36 1.75
N ARG A 134 -5.39 -14.91 1.38
CA ARG A 134 -4.70 -15.94 2.15
C ARG A 134 -3.66 -15.26 3.04
N ARG A 135 -3.77 -15.46 4.34
CA ARG A 135 -2.78 -14.97 5.30
C ARG A 135 -2.13 -16.16 5.97
N VAL A 136 -0.83 -16.14 6.02
CA VAL A 136 -0.06 -17.10 6.82
C VAL A 136 0.34 -16.40 8.11
N ALA A 137 0.03 -17.01 9.24
CA ALA A 137 0.37 -16.48 10.56
C ALA A 137 1.04 -17.57 11.41
N LEU A 138 1.99 -17.15 12.25
CA LEU A 138 2.60 -17.99 13.27
C LEU A 138 1.78 -17.90 14.55
N ARG A 139 1.39 -19.06 15.08
CA ARG A 139 0.81 -19.19 16.40
C ARG A 139 1.91 -19.34 17.44
N ILE A 140 2.02 -18.37 18.32
CA ILE A 140 3.08 -18.28 19.33
C ILE A 140 2.48 -18.52 20.71
N GLN A 141 3.21 -19.23 21.56
CA GLN A 141 2.78 -19.48 22.93
C GLN A 141 2.78 -18.18 23.74
N GLY A 142 1.61 -17.83 24.34
CA GLY A 142 1.50 -16.65 25.21
C GLY A 142 1.48 -15.29 24.51
N ARG A 143 1.46 -15.24 23.18
CA ARG A 143 1.39 -13.99 22.37
C ARG A 143 0.32 -14.08 21.31
N ARG A 144 -0.05 -12.93 20.72
CA ARG A 144 -0.96 -12.87 19.57
C ARG A 144 -0.30 -13.50 18.33
N ASP A 145 -1.12 -14.12 17.48
CA ASP A 145 -0.68 -14.67 16.20
C ASP A 145 0.02 -13.59 15.36
N MET A 146 1.20 -13.90 14.82
CA MET A 146 1.97 -12.96 14.01
C MET A 146 1.82 -13.25 12.52
N PRO A 147 1.37 -12.27 11.70
CA PRO A 147 1.25 -12.47 10.26
C PRO A 147 2.63 -12.56 9.60
N LEU A 148 2.79 -13.56 8.73
CA LEU A 148 3.98 -13.74 7.90
C LEU A 148 3.83 -13.08 6.51
N THR A 149 2.57 -12.80 6.10
CA THR A 149 2.25 -12.16 4.79
C THR A 149 1.37 -10.95 4.97
#